data_f68156a56fe0dced8f30760f6373b90f
#
_entry.id   f68156a56fe0dced8f30760f6373b90f
#
_cell.length_a   1.000
_cell.length_b   1.000
_cell.length_c   1.000
_cell.angle_alpha   90.00
_cell.angle_beta   90.00
_cell.angle_gamma   90.00
#
_symmetry.space_group_name_H-M   'P 1'
#
loop_
_entity.id
_entity.type
_entity.pdbx_description
1 polymer ?
#
loop_
_entity_poly.entity_id
_entity_poly.type
_entity_poly.pdbx_seq_one_letter_code
_entity_poly.pdbx_strand_id
1 'polypeptide(L)'
;MPIPIAHLFDDDQDIHCYPTEKDIEKMSKGWHLIPLAMSDIPDVPPPEIGTKLHNQDILDVKQSFTNPVNNLNFLKESDKKTFKLFEKFCHDNRLRINVDHFKELNDQLSSLILNLKFMYNRPRPKKHMDSIHDTFPYERIQDMDSPSYPSGHTAHAFFNACMISNLFPAH
;
A
#
# COMPACT_ATOMS: atom_id res chain seq x y z
N MET A 1 -4.49 4.19 21.20
CA MET A 1 -3.31 4.83 21.81
C MET A 1 -2.32 5.06 20.69
N PRO A 2 -1.71 6.23 20.56
CA PRO A 2 -0.63 6.41 19.59
C PRO A 2 0.55 5.52 19.99
N ILE A 3 1.13 4.83 19.01
CA ILE A 3 2.32 4.00 19.21
C ILE A 3 3.47 4.90 19.64
N PRO A 4 4.21 4.58 20.73
CA PRO A 4 5.36 5.40 21.13
C PRO A 4 6.43 5.35 20.04
N ILE A 5 6.74 6.49 19.47
CA ILE A 5 7.75 6.68 18.40
C ILE A 5 9.20 6.43 18.90
N ALA A 6 9.39 6.14 20.19
CA ALA A 6 10.69 6.19 20.85
C ALA A 6 11.66 5.00 20.61
N HIS A 7 11.30 3.98 19.84
CA HIS A 7 12.18 2.82 19.59
C HIS A 7 12.71 2.69 18.15
N LEU A 8 12.60 3.75 17.35
CA LEU A 8 12.96 3.71 15.94
C LEU A 8 14.35 4.26 15.59
N PHE A 9 15.21 4.48 16.58
CA PHE A 9 16.50 5.14 16.35
C PHE A 9 17.66 4.24 16.78
N ASP A 10 17.92 3.19 16.00
CA ASP A 10 19.19 2.49 16.00
C ASP A 10 19.87 2.66 14.63
N ASP A 11 21.18 2.77 14.63
CA ASP A 11 22.07 3.35 13.61
C ASP A 11 22.14 2.71 12.19
N ASP A 12 21.21 1.84 11.78
CA ASP A 12 21.10 1.33 10.41
C ASP A 12 20.23 2.26 9.53
N GLN A 13 20.73 3.44 9.31
CA GLN A 13 19.98 4.70 9.17
C GLN A 13 19.22 4.91 7.85
N ASP A 14 19.52 4.23 6.75
CA ASP A 14 19.06 4.71 5.44
C ASP A 14 17.92 3.91 4.79
N ILE A 15 17.55 2.76 5.32
CA ILE A 15 16.55 1.90 4.67
C ILE A 15 15.13 2.11 5.17
N HIS A 16 14.97 2.61 6.39
CA HIS A 16 13.65 2.85 6.98
C HIS A 16 12.97 4.10 6.41
N CYS A 17 11.65 4.11 6.46
CA CYS A 17 10.83 5.26 6.07
C CYS A 17 10.32 5.96 7.33
N TYR A 18 10.35 7.28 7.32
CA TYR A 18 9.78 8.11 8.38
C TYR A 18 8.51 8.79 7.87
N PRO A 19 7.45 8.87 8.70
CA PRO A 19 6.21 9.51 8.27
C PRO A 19 6.43 11.01 8.08
N THR A 20 5.95 11.53 6.96
CA THR A 20 5.86 12.96 6.71
C THR A 20 4.72 13.58 7.53
N GLU A 21 4.71 14.91 7.68
CA GLU A 21 3.58 15.62 8.32
C GLU A 21 2.23 15.23 7.69
N LYS A 22 2.20 15.09 6.37
CA LYS A 22 1.01 14.65 5.63
C LYS A 22 0.60 13.22 5.95
N ASP A 23 1.56 12.32 6.18
CA ASP A 23 1.26 10.96 6.60
C ASP A 23 0.70 10.94 8.02
N ILE A 24 1.29 11.72 8.93
CA ILE A 24 0.81 11.87 10.31
C ILE A 24 -0.62 12.43 10.32
N GLU A 25 -0.89 13.46 9.53
CA GLU A 25 -2.25 14.01 9.38
C GLU A 25 -3.24 12.95 8.88
N LYS A 26 -2.87 12.18 7.86
CA LYS A 26 -3.72 11.09 7.35
C LYS A 26 -3.95 10.00 8.38
N MET A 27 -2.90 9.55 9.04
CA MET A 27 -2.98 8.50 10.07
C MET A 27 -3.88 8.92 11.24
N SER A 28 -3.88 10.20 11.61
CA SER A 28 -4.68 10.74 12.71
C SER A 28 -6.19 10.79 12.44
N LYS A 29 -6.61 10.75 11.17
CA LYS A 29 -8.04 10.79 10.79
C LYS A 29 -8.81 9.54 11.24
N GLY A 30 -8.10 8.43 11.45
CA GLY A 30 -8.72 7.17 11.83
C GLY A 30 -9.58 6.54 10.72
N TRP A 31 -10.36 5.52 11.09
CA TRP A 31 -11.18 4.74 10.14
C TRP A 31 -12.51 4.29 10.78
N HIS A 32 -13.23 5.22 11.35
CA HIS A 32 -14.45 4.96 12.14
C HIS A 32 -15.62 4.36 11.34
N LEU A 33 -15.64 4.49 10.00
CA LEU A 33 -16.63 3.84 9.14
C LEU A 33 -16.24 2.39 8.78
N ILE A 34 -15.01 1.99 9.01
CA ILE A 34 -14.55 0.61 8.82
C ILE A 34 -14.62 -0.06 10.19
N PRO A 35 -15.56 -1.01 10.41
CA PRO A 35 -15.78 -1.64 11.71
C PRO A 35 -14.66 -2.65 12.02
N LEU A 36 -13.43 -2.19 12.10
CA LEU A 36 -12.23 -2.99 12.29
C LEU A 36 -11.30 -2.27 13.29
N ALA A 37 -10.98 -2.91 14.38
CA ALA A 37 -9.93 -2.45 15.28
C ALA A 37 -8.56 -2.96 14.83
N MET A 38 -7.48 -2.30 15.21
CA MET A 38 -6.12 -2.79 14.93
C MET A 38 -5.89 -4.21 15.49
N SER A 39 -6.50 -4.54 16.62
CA SER A 39 -6.46 -5.87 17.24
C SER A 39 -7.13 -6.97 16.41
N ASP A 40 -8.02 -6.61 15.49
CA ASP A 40 -8.74 -7.55 14.65
C ASP A 40 -7.95 -7.92 13.39
N ILE A 41 -6.89 -7.17 13.12
CA ILE A 41 -6.01 -7.41 11.98
C ILE A 41 -5.02 -8.50 12.38
N PRO A 42 -4.95 -9.63 11.63
CA PRO A 42 -3.96 -10.64 11.89
C PRO A 42 -2.55 -10.06 11.86
N ASP A 43 -1.75 -10.35 12.89
CA ASP A 43 -0.34 -9.97 12.89
C ASP A 43 0.44 -10.90 11.95
N VAL A 44 0.59 -10.45 10.72
CA VAL A 44 1.36 -11.14 9.68
C VAL A 44 2.49 -10.22 9.26
N PRO A 45 3.60 -10.22 10.01
CA PRO A 45 4.74 -9.36 9.69
C PRO A 45 5.38 -9.77 8.36
N PRO A 46 5.98 -8.83 7.63
CA PRO A 46 6.79 -9.16 6.47
C PRO A 46 8.01 -9.98 6.90
N PRO A 47 8.64 -10.74 5.98
CA PRO A 47 9.87 -11.45 6.28
C PRO A 47 10.95 -10.50 6.83
N GLU A 48 11.61 -10.93 7.89
CA GLU A 48 12.70 -10.18 8.52
C GLU A 48 13.86 -10.01 7.54
N ILE A 49 14.46 -8.81 7.53
CA ILE A 49 15.58 -8.43 6.65
C ILE A 49 16.74 -9.40 6.86
N GLY A 50 17.35 -9.85 5.76
CA GLY A 50 18.47 -10.79 5.76
C GLY A 50 18.08 -12.27 5.85
N THR A 51 16.80 -12.59 6.11
CA THR A 51 16.34 -13.98 6.08
C THR A 51 16.27 -14.53 4.65
N LYS A 52 16.27 -15.87 4.53
CA LYS A 52 16.13 -16.54 3.24
C LYS A 52 14.83 -16.13 2.52
N LEU A 53 13.75 -15.96 3.27
CA LEU A 53 12.45 -15.58 2.71
C LEU A 53 12.48 -14.12 2.20
N HIS A 54 13.09 -13.20 2.96
CA HIS A 54 13.28 -11.83 2.52
C HIS A 54 14.12 -11.75 1.25
N ASN A 55 15.24 -12.49 1.21
CA ASN A 55 16.12 -12.51 0.04
C ASN A 55 15.40 -13.08 -1.19
N GLN A 56 14.53 -14.09 -1.00
CA GLN A 56 13.71 -14.63 -2.10
C GLN A 56 12.72 -13.58 -2.61
N ASP A 57 12.03 -12.86 -1.72
CA ASP A 57 11.15 -11.75 -2.09
C ASP A 57 11.85 -10.69 -2.95
N ILE A 58 13.09 -10.32 -2.57
CA ILE A 58 13.88 -9.35 -3.34
C ILE A 58 14.23 -9.91 -4.72
N LEU A 59 14.59 -11.19 -4.81
CA LEU A 59 14.88 -11.84 -6.09
C LEU A 59 13.63 -11.90 -6.98
N ASP A 60 12.47 -12.22 -6.42
CA ASP A 60 11.20 -12.30 -7.15
C ASP A 60 10.81 -10.92 -7.72
N VAL A 61 10.98 -9.86 -6.92
CA VAL A 61 10.80 -8.48 -7.38
C VAL A 61 11.77 -8.17 -8.52
N LYS A 62 13.06 -8.50 -8.35
CA LYS A 62 14.09 -8.27 -9.37
C LYS A 62 13.77 -9.00 -10.70
N GLN A 63 13.33 -10.24 -10.61
CA GLN A 63 12.91 -11.03 -11.78
C GLN A 63 11.68 -10.46 -12.48
N SER A 64 10.72 -9.90 -11.71
CA SER A 64 9.53 -9.31 -12.30
C SER A 64 9.82 -8.10 -13.19
N PHE A 65 10.90 -7.37 -12.94
CA PHE A 65 11.35 -6.25 -13.78
C PHE A 65 12.00 -6.67 -15.09
N THR A 66 12.43 -7.93 -15.23
CA THR A 66 12.97 -8.44 -16.51
C THR A 66 11.88 -8.71 -17.55
N ASN A 67 10.62 -8.80 -17.12
CA ASN A 67 9.50 -8.99 -18.00
C ASN A 67 8.95 -7.64 -18.47
N PRO A 68 8.83 -7.39 -19.78
CA PRO A 68 8.31 -6.13 -20.29
C PRO A 68 6.87 -5.94 -19.83
N VAL A 69 6.62 -4.81 -19.19
CA VAL A 69 5.27 -4.41 -18.79
C VAL A 69 4.51 -3.98 -20.04
N ASN A 70 3.56 -4.80 -20.48
CA ASN A 70 2.82 -4.59 -21.72
C ASN A 70 1.92 -3.34 -21.73
N ASN A 71 1.70 -2.69 -20.58
CA ASN A 71 0.86 -1.48 -20.52
C ASN A 71 1.31 -0.51 -19.42
N LEU A 72 2.46 0.11 -19.60
CA LEU A 72 3.01 1.08 -18.66
C LEU A 72 2.06 2.29 -18.41
N ASN A 73 1.34 2.73 -19.43
CA ASN A 73 0.39 3.84 -19.29
C ASN A 73 -0.77 3.46 -18.36
N PHE A 74 -1.33 2.25 -18.52
CA PHE A 74 -2.36 1.75 -17.62
C PHE A 74 -1.85 1.66 -16.17
N LEU A 75 -0.63 1.17 -15.98
CA LEU A 75 -0.02 1.11 -14.65
C LEU A 75 0.16 2.49 -14.03
N LYS A 76 0.65 3.46 -14.80
CA LYS A 76 0.81 4.85 -14.34
C LYS A 76 -0.53 5.52 -14.00
N GLU A 77 -1.57 5.22 -14.74
CA GLU A 77 -2.92 5.73 -14.46
C GLU A 77 -3.54 5.06 -13.23
N SER A 78 -3.43 3.73 -13.14
CA SER A 78 -3.98 2.96 -12.03
C SER A 78 -3.29 3.30 -10.70
N ASP A 79 -1.98 3.53 -10.72
CA ASP A 79 -1.20 3.93 -9.56
C ASP A 79 -1.68 5.29 -8.99
N LYS A 80 -1.94 6.26 -9.86
CA LYS A 80 -2.39 7.60 -9.44
C LYS A 80 -3.86 7.69 -9.03
N LYS A 81 -4.71 6.81 -9.55
CA LYS A 81 -6.16 6.97 -9.50
C LYS A 81 -6.90 5.64 -9.35
N THR A 82 -6.42 4.77 -8.47
CA THR A 82 -7.01 3.44 -8.25
C THR A 82 -8.54 3.50 -8.09
N PHE A 83 -9.04 4.42 -7.27
CA PHE A 83 -10.48 4.59 -7.08
C PHE A 83 -11.23 4.92 -8.38
N LYS A 84 -10.65 5.73 -9.28
CA LYS A 84 -11.32 6.08 -10.55
C LYS A 84 -11.53 4.91 -11.49
N LEU A 85 -10.72 3.86 -11.38
CA LEU A 85 -10.94 2.63 -12.16
C LEU A 85 -12.23 1.95 -11.72
N PHE A 86 -12.49 1.91 -10.43
CA PHE A 86 -13.73 1.34 -9.89
C PHE A 86 -14.94 2.22 -10.17
N GLU A 87 -14.80 3.54 -10.05
CA GLU A 87 -15.84 4.50 -10.46
C GLU A 87 -16.22 4.31 -11.94
N LYS A 88 -15.21 4.19 -12.82
CA LYS A 88 -15.42 3.90 -14.25
C LYS A 88 -16.10 2.55 -14.47
N PHE A 89 -15.63 1.50 -13.79
CA PHE A 89 -16.26 0.18 -13.87
C PHE A 89 -17.76 0.23 -13.48
N CYS A 90 -18.09 0.88 -12.39
CA CYS A 90 -19.47 1.05 -11.95
C CYS A 90 -20.30 1.82 -12.99
N HIS A 91 -19.75 2.91 -13.52
CA HIS A 91 -20.41 3.69 -14.57
C HIS A 91 -20.69 2.85 -15.84
N ASP A 92 -19.67 2.15 -16.34
CA ASP A 92 -19.75 1.36 -17.58
C ASP A 92 -20.75 0.20 -17.45
N ASN A 93 -20.87 -0.36 -16.25
CA ASN A 93 -21.82 -1.43 -15.93
C ASN A 93 -23.16 -0.91 -15.38
N ARG A 94 -23.38 0.40 -15.37
CA ARG A 94 -24.62 1.05 -14.88
C ARG A 94 -24.95 0.74 -13.41
N LEU A 95 -23.91 0.49 -12.60
CA LEU A 95 -24.04 0.25 -11.17
C LEU A 95 -24.14 1.60 -10.44
N ARG A 96 -25.21 1.78 -9.67
CA ARG A 96 -25.42 3.02 -8.92
C ARG A 96 -24.75 2.93 -7.57
N ILE A 97 -23.65 3.63 -7.39
CA ILE A 97 -22.93 3.76 -6.11
C ILE A 97 -23.06 5.19 -5.58
N ASN A 98 -22.98 5.33 -4.26
CA ASN A 98 -22.74 6.63 -3.64
C ASN A 98 -21.24 6.92 -3.70
N VAL A 99 -20.81 7.69 -4.69
CA VAL A 99 -19.40 8.01 -4.97
C VAL A 99 -18.72 8.68 -3.78
N ASP A 100 -19.38 9.60 -3.10
CA ASP A 100 -18.80 10.34 -1.97
C ASP A 100 -18.57 9.41 -0.77
N HIS A 101 -19.54 8.55 -0.48
CA HIS A 101 -19.38 7.55 0.58
C HIS A 101 -18.24 6.54 0.27
N PHE A 102 -18.13 6.10 -0.98
CA PHE A 102 -17.01 5.23 -1.41
C PHE A 102 -15.66 5.93 -1.28
N LYS A 103 -15.59 7.21 -1.62
CA LYS A 103 -14.36 8.00 -1.42
C LYS A 103 -13.98 8.10 0.05
N GLU A 104 -14.95 8.41 0.91
CA GLU A 104 -14.73 8.49 2.34
C GLU A 104 -14.21 7.18 2.92
N LEU A 105 -14.80 6.04 2.54
CA LEU A 105 -14.32 4.71 2.93
C LEU A 105 -12.88 4.45 2.44
N ASN A 106 -12.54 4.83 1.21
CA ASN A 106 -11.19 4.69 0.69
C ASN A 106 -10.18 5.60 1.41
N ASP A 107 -10.57 6.81 1.81
CA ASP A 107 -9.74 7.71 2.58
C ASP A 107 -9.46 7.13 3.99
N GLN A 108 -10.47 6.56 4.63
CA GLN A 108 -10.31 5.88 5.91
C GLN A 108 -9.47 4.59 5.80
N LEU A 109 -9.65 3.82 4.72
CA LEU A 109 -8.78 2.68 4.43
C LEU A 109 -7.33 3.12 4.24
N SER A 110 -7.10 4.26 3.59
CA SER A 110 -5.75 4.84 3.46
C SER A 110 -5.13 5.17 4.81
N SER A 111 -5.92 5.69 5.77
CA SER A 111 -5.46 5.94 7.15
C SER A 111 -5.04 4.64 7.83
N LEU A 112 -5.86 3.60 7.76
CA LEU A 112 -5.55 2.28 8.33
C LEU A 112 -4.28 1.68 7.71
N ILE A 113 -4.18 1.69 6.38
CA ILE A 113 -3.02 1.16 5.65
C ILE A 113 -1.74 1.90 6.05
N LEU A 114 -1.76 3.23 6.18
CA LEU A 114 -0.60 4.00 6.60
C LEU A 114 -0.15 3.64 8.02
N ASN A 115 -1.09 3.47 8.95
CA ASN A 115 -0.75 3.00 10.30
C ASN A 115 -0.05 1.64 10.27
N LEU A 116 -0.56 0.67 9.48
CA LEU A 116 0.08 -0.64 9.31
C LEU A 116 1.46 -0.53 8.64
N LYS A 117 1.58 0.33 7.62
CA LYS A 117 2.85 0.53 6.92
C LYS A 117 3.95 1.01 7.86
N PHE A 118 3.68 2.02 8.66
CA PHE A 118 4.67 2.54 9.60
C PHE A 118 4.85 1.66 10.85
N MET A 119 3.86 0.83 11.19
CA MET A 119 4.02 -0.19 12.23
C MET A 119 5.04 -1.25 11.84
N TYR A 120 4.98 -1.77 10.60
CA TYR A 120 5.93 -2.77 10.10
C TYR A 120 7.21 -2.14 9.54
N ASN A 121 7.12 -0.94 9.05
CA ASN A 121 8.20 -0.13 8.47
C ASN A 121 9.12 -0.90 7.49
N ARG A 122 8.54 -1.76 6.67
CA ARG A 122 9.29 -2.54 5.68
C ARG A 122 9.90 -1.63 4.61
N PRO A 123 11.24 -1.65 4.42
CA PRO A 123 11.87 -0.87 3.37
C PRO A 123 11.31 -1.19 1.98
N ARG A 124 11.34 -0.22 1.09
CA ARG A 124 11.08 -0.47 -0.33
C ARG A 124 12.23 -1.30 -0.92
N PRO A 125 11.94 -2.23 -1.86
CA PRO A 125 12.96 -3.05 -2.49
C PRO A 125 14.11 -2.22 -3.05
N LYS A 126 13.84 -1.07 -3.65
CA LYS A 126 14.88 -0.16 -4.14
C LYS A 126 15.78 0.35 -3.03
N LYS A 127 15.23 0.85 -1.93
CA LYS A 127 16.03 1.33 -0.79
C LYS A 127 16.94 0.24 -0.24
N HIS A 128 16.40 -0.99 -0.12
CA HIS A 128 17.20 -2.13 0.31
C HIS A 128 18.32 -2.44 -0.68
N MET A 129 18.04 -2.47 -1.97
CA MET A 129 19.07 -2.73 -2.99
C MET A 129 20.14 -1.63 -3.03
N ASP A 130 19.73 -0.38 -2.94
CA ASP A 130 20.67 0.75 -2.87
C ASP A 130 21.60 0.62 -1.64
N SER A 131 21.10 0.16 -0.48
CA SER A 131 21.91 -0.01 0.73
C SER A 131 22.96 -1.12 0.62
N ILE A 132 22.73 -2.14 -0.18
CA ILE A 132 23.68 -3.22 -0.46
C ILE A 132 24.46 -3.02 -1.76
N HIS A 133 24.40 -1.82 -2.34
CA HIS A 133 25.04 -1.47 -3.62
C HIS A 133 24.63 -2.38 -4.81
N ASP A 134 23.46 -3.01 -4.72
CA ASP A 134 22.86 -3.75 -5.83
C ASP A 134 21.93 -2.82 -6.63
N THR A 135 22.09 -2.83 -7.94
CA THR A 135 21.30 -1.99 -8.84
C THR A 135 20.38 -2.84 -9.69
N PHE A 136 19.13 -2.44 -9.82
CA PHE A 136 18.26 -2.97 -10.86
C PHE A 136 17.49 -1.83 -11.52
N PRO A 137 17.22 -1.97 -12.83
CA PRO A 137 16.47 -0.93 -13.53
C PRO A 137 15.03 -0.91 -13.00
N TYR A 138 14.63 0.25 -12.52
CA TYR A 138 13.24 0.45 -12.14
C TYR A 138 12.78 1.82 -12.60
N GLU A 139 11.56 1.88 -13.10
CA GLU A 139 10.94 3.14 -13.45
C GLU A 139 10.06 3.63 -12.29
N ARG A 140 10.33 4.83 -11.81
CA ARG A 140 9.52 5.45 -10.75
C ARG A 140 8.15 5.79 -11.30
N ILE A 141 7.13 5.08 -10.83
CA ILE A 141 5.74 5.34 -11.24
C ILE A 141 5.14 6.43 -10.36
N GLN A 142 5.38 6.37 -9.03
CA GLN A 142 4.89 7.34 -8.05
C GLN A 142 5.91 7.57 -6.93
N ASP A 143 5.62 8.51 -6.01
CA ASP A 143 6.41 8.68 -4.80
C ASP A 143 6.38 7.43 -3.93
N MET A 144 7.58 6.90 -3.65
CA MET A 144 7.78 5.67 -2.89
C MET A 144 8.39 5.95 -1.51
N ASP A 145 7.94 7.02 -0.86
CA ASP A 145 8.53 7.47 0.40
C ASP A 145 7.93 6.75 1.62
N SER A 146 6.76 6.14 1.47
CA SER A 146 6.16 5.31 2.52
C SER A 146 6.68 3.86 2.47
N PRO A 147 6.63 3.09 3.59
CA PRO A 147 7.02 1.69 3.64
C PRO A 147 6.31 0.82 2.60
N SER A 148 6.93 -0.32 2.23
CA SER A 148 6.41 -1.18 1.16
C SER A 148 5.25 -2.07 1.59
N TYR A 149 5.14 -2.42 2.87
CA TYR A 149 4.16 -3.39 3.38
C TYR A 149 3.25 -2.78 4.45
N PRO A 150 1.94 -3.09 4.42
CA PRO A 150 1.22 -3.80 3.35
C PRO A 150 1.08 -2.97 2.07
N SER A 151 0.75 -3.63 0.95
CA SER A 151 0.51 -2.95 -0.33
C SER A 151 -0.79 -2.14 -0.29
N GLY A 152 -0.68 -0.81 -0.39
CA GLY A 152 -1.86 0.06 -0.43
C GLY A 152 -2.74 -0.18 -1.66
N HIS A 153 -2.14 -0.32 -2.84
CA HIS A 153 -2.89 -0.58 -4.08
C HIS A 153 -3.66 -1.90 -4.02
N THR A 154 -3.02 -2.97 -3.53
CA THR A 154 -3.68 -4.27 -3.36
C THR A 154 -4.85 -4.18 -2.37
N ALA A 155 -4.64 -3.53 -1.23
CA ALA A 155 -5.69 -3.37 -0.22
C ALA A 155 -6.89 -2.58 -0.77
N HIS A 156 -6.64 -1.43 -1.43
CA HIS A 156 -7.71 -0.65 -2.05
C HIS A 156 -8.43 -1.41 -3.16
N ALA A 157 -7.69 -2.12 -4.02
CA ALA A 157 -8.29 -2.89 -5.10
C ALA A 157 -9.19 -3.99 -4.56
N PHE A 158 -8.70 -4.77 -3.60
CA PHE A 158 -9.48 -5.84 -2.96
C PHE A 158 -10.71 -5.30 -2.22
N PHE A 159 -10.53 -4.24 -1.43
CA PHE A 159 -11.63 -3.60 -0.70
C PHE A 159 -12.75 -3.14 -1.64
N ASN A 160 -12.41 -2.39 -2.68
CA ASN A 160 -13.39 -1.88 -3.64
C ASN A 160 -14.08 -3.03 -4.40
N ALA A 161 -13.34 -4.08 -4.79
CA ALA A 161 -13.92 -5.25 -5.43
C ALA A 161 -14.93 -5.97 -4.51
N CYS A 162 -14.57 -6.17 -3.22
CA CYS A 162 -15.49 -6.75 -2.25
C CYS A 162 -16.73 -5.90 -2.03
N MET A 163 -16.57 -4.57 -1.92
CA MET A 163 -17.70 -3.66 -1.76
C MET A 163 -18.68 -3.74 -2.95
N ILE A 164 -18.14 -3.71 -4.18
CA ILE A 164 -18.96 -3.82 -5.39
C ILE A 164 -19.66 -5.18 -5.46
N SER A 165 -18.93 -6.26 -5.20
CA SER A 165 -19.49 -7.63 -5.19
C SER A 165 -20.61 -7.81 -4.16
N ASN A 166 -20.48 -7.19 -2.99
CA ASN A 166 -21.51 -7.23 -1.95
C ASN A 166 -22.74 -6.41 -2.32
N LEU A 167 -22.56 -5.26 -2.94
CA LEU A 167 -23.67 -4.41 -3.36
C LEU A 167 -24.37 -4.92 -4.63
N PHE A 168 -23.65 -5.63 -5.49
CA PHE A 168 -24.11 -6.10 -6.79
C PHE A 168 -23.68 -7.54 -7.04
N PRO A 169 -24.24 -8.51 -6.32
CA PRO A 169 -23.78 -9.92 -6.33
C PRO A 169 -23.96 -10.63 -7.69
N ALA A 170 -24.65 -10.01 -8.66
CA ALA A 170 -24.83 -10.54 -10.01
C ALA A 170 -23.73 -10.07 -10.99
N HIS A 171 -22.77 -9.28 -10.52
CA HIS A 171 -21.63 -8.76 -11.26
C HIS A 171 -20.33 -9.13 -10.52
#